data_0522789f76647e0de9c9373940372cb1
#
_entry.id   0522789f76647e0de9c9373940372cb1
#
_cell.length_a   1.000
_cell.length_b   1.000
_cell.length_c   1.000
_cell.angle_alpha   90.00
_cell.angle_beta   90.00
_cell.angle_gamma   90.00
#
_symmetry.space_group_name_H-M   'P 1'
#
loop_
_entity.id
_entity.type
_entity.pdbx_description
1 polymer ?
#
loop_
_entity_poly.entity_id
_entity_poly.type
_entity_poly.pdbx_seq_one_letter_code
_entity_poly.pdbx_strand_id
1 'polypeptide(L)'
;MIHCNLCGIVPVPREDLPVELPLDVVFTEDQSGNPLESHHSFVQTICPKCGSEARRETDTMDTFYDSSWYFMRFCDANNDDSPFDRSAVDYWMDGGVDLYIGGIEHAVMHLLYARFFTKFTRDAGMNEVGEPFGRLVCQGMLNAPAPYCSDCNSEYHVDYFESACPSCGKELSSRSAKMSKSLGNTVSPEEMISRFGADTVRLFILFGANPEAGMDWSD
;
A
#
# COMPACT_ATOMS: atom_id res chain seq x y z
N MET A 1 -15.07 -9.20 -13.18
CA MET A 1 -16.52 -9.49 -13.21
C MET A 1 -17.09 -9.06 -14.56
N ILE A 2 -18.24 -9.62 -14.96
CA ILE A 2 -18.94 -9.28 -16.22
C ILE A 2 -20.38 -8.91 -15.87
N HIS A 3 -20.84 -7.76 -16.36
CA HIS A 3 -22.20 -7.24 -16.17
C HIS A 3 -23.05 -7.58 -17.39
N CYS A 4 -23.98 -8.48 -17.20
CA CYS A 4 -24.92 -8.94 -18.24
C CYS A 4 -26.33 -8.46 -17.93
N ASN A 5 -27.00 -7.87 -18.92
CA ASN A 5 -28.38 -7.39 -18.74
C ASN A 5 -29.40 -8.49 -18.45
N LEU A 6 -29.10 -9.75 -18.87
CA LEU A 6 -30.00 -10.89 -18.64
C LEU A 6 -29.62 -11.72 -17.41
N CYS A 7 -28.32 -11.81 -17.09
CA CYS A 7 -27.82 -12.72 -16.06
C CYS A 7 -27.36 -11.99 -14.78
N GLY A 8 -27.32 -10.65 -14.78
CA GLY A 8 -26.74 -9.87 -13.70
C GLY A 8 -25.21 -9.92 -13.71
N ILE A 9 -24.60 -9.89 -12.53
CA ILE A 9 -23.16 -9.98 -12.37
C ILE A 9 -22.71 -11.45 -12.49
N VAL A 10 -21.81 -11.71 -13.43
CA VAL A 10 -21.30 -13.04 -13.73
C VAL A 10 -19.77 -13.03 -13.56
N PRO A 11 -19.17 -14.02 -12.85
CA PRO A 11 -17.73 -14.13 -12.77
C PRO A 11 -17.12 -14.47 -14.13
N VAL A 12 -15.89 -14.03 -14.37
CA VAL A 12 -15.07 -14.51 -15.49
C VAL A 12 -14.79 -15.99 -15.28
N PRO A 13 -14.91 -16.86 -16.31
CA PRO A 13 -14.54 -18.25 -16.22
C PRO A 13 -13.09 -18.43 -15.75
N ARG A 14 -12.84 -19.52 -15.02
CA ARG A 14 -11.51 -19.75 -14.43
C ARG A 14 -10.43 -19.92 -15.51
N GLU A 15 -10.78 -20.51 -16.62
CA GLU A 15 -9.93 -20.73 -17.80
C GLU A 15 -9.53 -19.41 -18.50
N ASP A 16 -10.29 -18.34 -18.30
CA ASP A 16 -10.04 -17.01 -18.87
C ASP A 16 -9.29 -16.07 -17.90
N LEU A 17 -8.78 -16.60 -16.81
CA LEU A 17 -7.96 -15.85 -15.84
C LEU A 17 -6.46 -16.02 -16.13
N PRO A 18 -5.65 -15.01 -15.91
CA PRO A 18 -5.99 -13.67 -15.41
C PRO A 18 -6.65 -12.77 -16.46
N VAL A 19 -7.48 -11.83 -16.04
CA VAL A 19 -7.98 -10.77 -16.92
C VAL A 19 -6.86 -9.77 -17.13
N GLU A 20 -6.26 -9.77 -18.31
CA GLU A 20 -5.19 -8.85 -18.66
C GLU A 20 -5.72 -7.43 -18.89
N LEU A 21 -5.06 -6.46 -18.30
CA LEU A 21 -5.38 -5.04 -18.53
C LEU A 21 -4.76 -4.58 -19.85
N PRO A 22 -5.44 -3.68 -20.61
CA PRO A 22 -4.88 -3.14 -21.83
C PRO A 22 -3.67 -2.26 -21.53
N LEU A 23 -2.62 -2.37 -22.36
CA LEU A 23 -1.39 -1.58 -22.22
C LEU A 23 -1.44 -0.24 -22.99
N ASP A 24 -2.47 -0.04 -23.80
CA ASP A 24 -2.67 1.12 -24.67
C ASP A 24 -3.72 2.10 -24.11
N VAL A 25 -3.92 2.09 -22.81
CA VAL A 25 -4.82 3.04 -22.13
C VAL A 25 -4.25 4.45 -22.22
N VAL A 26 -5.04 5.39 -22.71
CA VAL A 26 -4.66 6.80 -22.84
C VAL A 26 -5.12 7.57 -21.61
N PHE A 27 -4.16 8.21 -20.93
CA PHE A 27 -4.44 9.13 -19.83
C PHE A 27 -4.45 10.55 -20.38
N THR A 28 -5.60 11.23 -20.34
CA THR A 28 -5.71 12.64 -20.73
C THR A 28 -5.95 13.50 -19.50
N GLU A 29 -5.36 14.68 -19.45
CA GLU A 29 -5.47 15.61 -18.30
C GLU A 29 -6.93 16.05 -18.04
N ASP A 30 -7.79 16.01 -19.07
CA ASP A 30 -9.20 16.38 -18.99
C ASP A 30 -10.13 15.23 -18.58
N GLN A 31 -9.65 13.99 -18.48
CA GLN A 31 -10.46 12.84 -18.07
C GLN A 31 -10.53 12.72 -16.55
N SER A 32 -11.56 13.30 -15.96
CA SER A 32 -11.98 12.94 -14.61
C SER A 32 -12.76 11.62 -14.67
N GLY A 33 -12.10 10.50 -14.35
CA GLY A 33 -12.77 9.19 -14.32
C GLY A 33 -11.83 8.02 -14.53
N ASN A 34 -12.39 6.82 -14.57
CA ASN A 34 -11.65 5.59 -14.81
C ASN A 34 -11.28 5.47 -16.30
N PRO A 35 -10.00 5.51 -16.68
CA PRO A 35 -9.60 5.45 -18.09
C PRO A 35 -9.95 4.13 -18.77
N LEU A 36 -10.14 3.03 -18.02
CA LEU A 36 -10.59 1.75 -18.57
C LEU A 36 -12.03 1.82 -19.13
N GLU A 37 -12.89 2.69 -18.59
CA GLU A 37 -14.27 2.82 -19.07
C GLU A 37 -14.35 3.29 -20.54
N SER A 38 -13.38 4.06 -20.99
CA SER A 38 -13.29 4.54 -22.38
C SER A 38 -12.64 3.54 -23.34
N HIS A 39 -12.06 2.46 -22.82
CA HIS A 39 -11.38 1.44 -23.61
C HIS A 39 -12.36 0.39 -24.16
N HIS A 40 -13.02 0.69 -25.27
CA HIS A 40 -14.14 -0.11 -25.81
C HIS A 40 -13.82 -1.58 -26.00
N SER A 41 -12.64 -1.94 -26.51
CA SER A 41 -12.26 -3.34 -26.75
C SER A 41 -12.03 -4.14 -25.45
N PHE A 42 -11.72 -3.45 -24.34
CA PHE A 42 -11.65 -4.06 -23.01
C PHE A 42 -13.03 -4.19 -22.37
N VAL A 43 -13.85 -3.14 -22.48
CA VAL A 43 -15.17 -3.07 -21.82
C VAL A 43 -16.17 -4.03 -22.45
N GLN A 44 -16.21 -4.09 -23.78
CA GLN A 44 -17.17 -4.96 -24.48
C GLN A 44 -16.75 -6.41 -24.41
N THR A 45 -17.67 -7.27 -24.00
CA THR A 45 -17.42 -8.72 -23.86
C THR A 45 -18.71 -9.49 -24.08
N ILE A 46 -18.61 -10.81 -24.05
CA ILE A 46 -19.74 -11.72 -24.14
C ILE A 46 -19.99 -12.37 -22.78
N CYS A 47 -21.24 -12.47 -22.40
CA CYS A 47 -21.64 -13.13 -21.17
C CYS A 47 -21.32 -14.65 -21.27
N PRO A 48 -20.49 -15.20 -20.37
CA PRO A 48 -20.14 -16.63 -20.44
C PRO A 48 -21.32 -17.55 -20.07
N LYS A 49 -22.37 -17.00 -19.45
CA LYS A 49 -23.55 -17.76 -19.05
C LYS A 49 -24.62 -17.87 -20.12
N CYS A 50 -24.86 -16.80 -20.90
CA CYS A 50 -25.97 -16.78 -21.89
C CYS A 50 -25.56 -16.40 -23.30
N GLY A 51 -24.28 -16.06 -23.54
CA GLY A 51 -23.77 -15.69 -24.86
C GLY A 51 -24.20 -14.31 -25.38
N SER A 52 -24.93 -13.52 -24.60
CA SER A 52 -25.34 -12.16 -25.00
C SER A 52 -24.20 -11.16 -24.81
N GLU A 53 -24.31 -10.01 -25.50
CA GLU A 53 -23.45 -8.86 -25.27
C GLU A 53 -23.48 -8.46 -23.80
N ALA A 54 -22.32 -8.14 -23.24
CA ALA A 54 -22.13 -7.78 -21.84
C ALA A 54 -20.99 -6.78 -21.69
N ARG A 55 -20.84 -6.21 -20.50
CA ARG A 55 -19.78 -5.27 -20.17
C ARG A 55 -18.87 -5.86 -19.12
N ARG A 56 -17.55 -5.72 -19.33
CA ARG A 56 -16.55 -6.06 -18.30
C ARG A 56 -16.55 -4.98 -17.22
N GLU A 57 -16.29 -5.40 -15.98
CA GLU A 57 -16.00 -4.49 -14.86
C GLU A 57 -14.74 -3.69 -15.17
N THR A 58 -14.76 -2.40 -14.90
CA THR A 58 -13.64 -1.49 -15.11
C THR A 58 -13.01 -0.99 -13.82
N ASP A 59 -13.70 -1.11 -12.70
CA ASP A 59 -13.10 -0.81 -11.40
C ASP A 59 -11.99 -1.83 -11.10
N THR A 60 -10.85 -1.31 -10.64
CA THR A 60 -9.74 -2.13 -10.17
C THR A 60 -9.89 -2.37 -8.67
N MET A 61 -9.28 -3.45 -8.18
CA MET A 61 -9.19 -3.71 -6.75
C MET A 61 -8.45 -2.59 -6.04
N ASP A 62 -8.81 -2.35 -4.77
CA ASP A 62 -8.07 -1.47 -3.89
C ASP A 62 -6.60 -1.88 -3.79
N THR A 63 -5.68 -0.90 -3.65
CA THR A 63 -4.24 -1.14 -3.57
C THR A 63 -3.84 -2.00 -2.36
N PHE A 64 -4.69 -2.07 -1.32
CA PHE A 64 -4.47 -2.94 -0.16
C PHE A 64 -4.90 -4.40 -0.38
N TYR A 65 -5.48 -4.73 -1.53
CA TYR A 65 -5.92 -6.09 -1.79
C TYR A 65 -4.75 -7.09 -1.78
N ASP A 66 -3.70 -6.84 -2.54
CA ASP A 66 -2.53 -7.73 -2.59
C ASP A 66 -1.76 -7.71 -1.27
N SER A 67 -1.63 -6.55 -0.64
CA SER A 67 -0.98 -6.43 0.67
C SER A 67 -1.79 -7.05 1.82
N SER A 68 -3.05 -7.42 1.60
CA SER A 68 -3.88 -8.06 2.62
C SER A 68 -3.53 -9.53 2.89
N TRP A 69 -2.73 -10.17 2.05
CA TRP A 69 -2.41 -11.60 2.18
C TRP A 69 -0.98 -11.99 1.78
N TYR A 70 -0.12 -11.04 1.39
CA TYR A 70 1.25 -11.30 0.93
C TYR A 70 2.07 -12.13 1.93
N PHE A 71 1.84 -11.97 3.23
CA PHE A 71 2.51 -12.74 4.29
C PHE A 71 2.16 -14.23 4.24
N MET A 72 0.97 -14.61 3.79
CA MET A 72 0.62 -16.00 3.49
C MET A 72 1.35 -16.50 2.23
N ARG A 73 1.43 -15.66 1.20
CA ARG A 73 2.17 -15.98 -0.02
C ARG A 73 3.66 -16.24 0.25
N PHE A 74 4.26 -15.54 1.22
CA PHE A 74 5.65 -15.76 1.63
C PHE A 74 5.92 -17.18 2.16
N CYS A 75 4.90 -17.83 2.72
CA CYS A 75 5.03 -19.22 3.17
C CYS A 75 5.24 -20.21 2.02
N ASP A 76 4.78 -19.84 0.80
CA ASP A 76 4.84 -20.70 -0.40
C ASP A 76 4.92 -19.84 -1.68
N ALA A 77 5.99 -19.06 -1.79
CA ALA A 77 6.15 -18.02 -2.81
C ALA A 77 6.25 -18.55 -4.25
N ASN A 78 6.67 -19.80 -4.44
CA ASN A 78 6.88 -20.41 -5.75
C ASN A 78 5.72 -21.32 -6.22
N ASN A 79 4.57 -21.23 -5.58
CA ASN A 79 3.40 -22.01 -5.94
C ASN A 79 2.69 -21.38 -7.15
N ASP A 80 2.67 -22.08 -8.29
CA ASP A 80 2.01 -21.61 -9.50
C ASP A 80 0.56 -22.09 -9.63
N ASP A 81 0.13 -23.06 -8.81
CA ASP A 81 -1.19 -23.69 -8.88
C ASP A 81 -2.23 -23.05 -7.96
N SER A 82 -1.78 -22.47 -6.84
CA SER A 82 -2.66 -21.86 -5.84
C SER A 82 -2.02 -20.62 -5.19
N PRO A 83 -2.79 -19.76 -4.52
CA PRO A 83 -2.26 -18.60 -3.81
C PRO A 83 -1.16 -18.97 -2.79
N PHE A 84 -1.33 -20.10 -2.12
CA PHE A 84 -0.39 -20.72 -1.18
C PHE A 84 -0.83 -22.15 -0.86
N ASP A 85 0.08 -22.98 -0.40
CA ASP A 85 -0.23 -24.29 0.17
C ASP A 85 -0.73 -24.14 1.61
N ARG A 86 -1.86 -24.78 1.93
CA ARG A 86 -2.48 -24.72 3.25
C ARG A 86 -1.53 -25.22 4.33
N SER A 87 -0.85 -26.34 4.10
CA SER A 87 0.01 -26.94 5.11
C SER A 87 1.24 -26.08 5.42
N ALA A 88 1.73 -25.34 4.41
CA ALA A 88 2.82 -24.39 4.60
C ALA A 88 2.38 -23.18 5.44
N VAL A 89 1.20 -22.61 5.15
CA VAL A 89 0.64 -21.50 5.95
C VAL A 89 0.33 -21.97 7.37
N ASP A 90 -0.34 -23.09 7.55
CA ASP A 90 -0.68 -23.60 8.88
C ASP A 90 0.56 -23.90 9.72
N TYR A 91 1.68 -24.34 9.08
CA TYR A 91 2.95 -24.56 9.76
C TYR A 91 3.65 -23.25 10.16
N TRP A 92 3.82 -22.32 9.22
CA TRP A 92 4.56 -21.08 9.44
C TRP A 92 3.79 -20.03 10.23
N MET A 93 2.47 -20.07 10.21
CA MET A 93 1.58 -19.10 10.81
C MET A 93 0.68 -19.72 11.90
N ASP A 94 1.16 -20.74 12.60
CA ASP A 94 0.46 -21.28 13.76
C ASP A 94 0.32 -20.21 14.84
N GLY A 95 -0.93 -19.73 15.03
CA GLY A 95 -1.22 -18.57 15.88
C GLY A 95 -0.99 -17.19 15.24
N GLY A 96 -0.72 -17.12 13.93
CA GLY A 96 -0.41 -15.92 13.17
C GLY A 96 1.10 -15.64 13.06
N VAL A 97 1.49 -14.62 12.32
CA VAL A 97 2.87 -14.14 12.25
C VAL A 97 3.31 -13.67 13.64
N ASP A 98 4.41 -14.23 14.18
CA ASP A 98 4.85 -13.97 15.54
C ASP A 98 5.05 -12.50 15.87
N LEU A 99 5.70 -11.78 14.95
CA LEU A 99 5.96 -10.35 15.08
C LEU A 99 5.78 -9.63 13.75
N TYR A 100 4.88 -8.65 13.71
CA TYR A 100 4.64 -7.79 12.59
C TYR A 100 5.03 -6.35 12.92
N ILE A 101 5.94 -5.76 12.13
CA ILE A 101 6.48 -4.42 12.39
C ILE A 101 6.11 -3.52 11.21
N GLY A 102 5.54 -2.36 11.48
CA GLY A 102 5.17 -1.39 10.45
C GLY A 102 4.82 -0.02 11.01
N GLY A 103 4.54 0.93 10.11
CA GLY A 103 4.12 2.27 10.50
C GLY A 103 2.70 2.29 11.09
N ILE A 104 2.48 3.20 12.03
CA ILE A 104 1.17 3.39 12.69
C ILE A 104 0.06 3.77 11.70
N GLU A 105 0.40 4.38 10.57
CA GLU A 105 -0.53 4.75 9.50
C GLU A 105 -1.25 3.56 8.87
N HIS A 106 -0.68 2.37 8.98
CA HIS A 106 -1.27 1.12 8.47
C HIS A 106 -2.25 0.46 9.45
N ALA A 107 -2.38 0.99 10.66
CA ALA A 107 -3.20 0.40 11.72
C ALA A 107 -4.70 0.32 11.36
N VAL A 108 -5.22 1.21 10.52
CA VAL A 108 -6.63 1.22 10.11
C VAL A 108 -6.84 0.43 8.83
N MET A 109 -6.31 0.90 7.68
CA MET A 109 -6.64 0.30 6.38
C MET A 109 -6.02 -1.08 6.23
N HIS A 110 -4.70 -1.17 6.17
CA HIS A 110 -3.99 -2.42 5.90
C HIS A 110 -4.34 -3.53 6.91
N LEU A 111 -4.35 -3.24 8.20
CA LEU A 111 -4.62 -4.27 9.22
C LEU A 111 -6.07 -4.77 9.18
N LEU A 112 -7.05 -3.91 8.85
CA LEU A 112 -8.43 -4.35 8.66
C LEU A 112 -8.56 -5.29 7.45
N TYR A 113 -7.93 -4.95 6.33
CA TYR A 113 -7.90 -5.81 5.15
C TYR A 113 -7.19 -7.14 5.44
N ALA A 114 -6.03 -7.12 6.09
CA ALA A 114 -5.28 -8.32 6.46
C ALA A 114 -6.10 -9.25 7.36
N ARG A 115 -6.78 -8.71 8.37
CA ARG A 115 -7.67 -9.47 9.26
C ARG A 115 -8.86 -10.04 8.51
N PHE A 116 -9.51 -9.23 7.68
CA PHE A 116 -10.65 -9.68 6.88
C PHE A 116 -10.24 -10.82 5.94
N PHE A 117 -9.15 -10.64 5.20
CA PHE A 117 -8.69 -11.62 4.22
C PHE A 117 -8.25 -12.94 4.89
N THR A 118 -7.57 -12.87 6.03
CA THR A 118 -7.20 -14.07 6.81
C THR A 118 -8.44 -14.85 7.23
N LYS A 119 -9.46 -14.17 7.74
CA LYS A 119 -10.72 -14.82 8.15
C LYS A 119 -11.50 -15.36 6.95
N PHE A 120 -11.53 -14.63 5.84
CA PHE A 120 -12.16 -15.07 4.61
C PHE A 120 -11.51 -16.35 4.06
N THR A 121 -10.19 -16.39 3.96
CA THR A 121 -9.46 -17.57 3.46
C THR A 121 -9.57 -18.76 4.42
N ARG A 122 -9.64 -18.52 5.74
CA ARG A 122 -9.95 -19.56 6.72
C ARG A 122 -11.37 -20.11 6.49
N ASP A 123 -12.37 -19.27 6.37
CA ASP A 123 -13.77 -19.68 6.17
C ASP A 123 -13.96 -20.40 4.82
N ALA A 124 -13.10 -20.09 3.84
CA ALA A 124 -12.98 -20.82 2.57
C ALA A 124 -12.20 -22.15 2.67
N GLY A 125 -11.70 -22.51 3.85
CA GLY A 125 -10.96 -23.76 4.10
C GLY A 125 -9.50 -23.75 3.57
N MET A 126 -8.95 -22.57 3.27
CA MET A 126 -7.60 -22.44 2.72
C MET A 126 -6.51 -22.38 3.81
N ASN A 127 -6.85 -22.06 5.05
CA ASN A 127 -5.96 -22.07 6.23
C ASN A 127 -6.77 -22.25 7.52
N GLU A 128 -6.09 -22.36 8.67
CA GLU A 128 -6.71 -22.45 10.01
C GLU A 128 -6.40 -21.20 10.87
N VAL A 129 -5.71 -20.21 10.32
CA VAL A 129 -5.25 -19.02 11.04
C VAL A 129 -6.42 -18.14 11.44
N GLY A 130 -6.53 -17.82 12.73
CA GLY A 130 -7.62 -16.98 13.29
C GLY A 130 -7.38 -15.49 13.13
N GLU A 131 -6.14 -15.05 13.39
CA GLU A 131 -5.67 -13.66 13.27
C GLU A 131 -4.34 -13.64 12.53
N PRO A 132 -4.08 -12.66 11.64
CA PRO A 132 -2.88 -12.66 10.81
C PRO A 132 -1.59 -12.46 11.61
N PHE A 133 -1.64 -11.73 12.73
CA PHE A 133 -0.47 -11.31 13.49
C PHE A 133 -0.66 -11.61 14.98
N GLY A 134 0.29 -12.32 15.59
CA GLY A 134 0.33 -12.59 17.02
C GLY A 134 0.72 -11.37 17.84
N ARG A 135 1.65 -10.57 17.31
CA ARG A 135 2.12 -9.31 17.92
C ARG A 135 2.37 -8.25 16.87
N LEU A 136 1.88 -7.04 17.12
CA LEU A 136 2.13 -5.85 16.30
C LEU A 136 3.04 -4.87 17.04
N VAL A 137 4.05 -4.37 16.36
CA VAL A 137 4.88 -3.23 16.82
C VAL A 137 4.75 -2.11 15.81
N CYS A 138 4.17 -1.00 16.23
CA CYS A 138 4.08 0.20 15.40
C CYS A 138 5.34 1.04 15.58
N GLN A 139 6.04 1.28 14.48
CA GLN A 139 7.23 2.14 14.49
C GLN A 139 6.85 3.59 14.75
N GLY A 140 7.71 4.29 15.52
CA GLY A 140 7.62 5.74 15.69
C GLY A 140 7.92 6.48 14.39
N MET A 141 7.48 7.73 14.32
CA MET A 141 7.68 8.57 13.14
C MET A 141 9.12 9.05 13.06
N LEU A 142 9.70 9.02 11.86
CA LEU A 142 10.92 9.74 11.53
C LEU A 142 10.53 11.15 11.10
N ASN A 143 11.10 12.14 11.79
CA ASN A 143 10.89 13.55 11.51
C ASN A 143 12.18 14.17 10.99
N ALA A 144 12.02 15.24 10.23
CA ALA A 144 13.13 16.09 9.80
C ALA A 144 12.65 17.56 9.77
N PRO A 145 13.56 18.52 9.76
CA PRO A 145 13.19 19.91 9.66
C PRO A 145 12.37 20.23 8.41
N ALA A 146 11.34 21.05 8.58
CA ALA A 146 10.55 21.64 7.50
C ALA A 146 10.23 23.10 7.80
N PRO A 147 10.06 23.97 6.76
CA PRO A 147 9.62 25.34 6.92
C PRO A 147 8.20 25.38 7.49
N TYR A 148 7.97 26.18 8.50
CA TYR A 148 6.68 26.29 9.18
C TYR A 148 6.25 27.75 9.37
N CYS A 149 5.00 28.04 9.03
CA CYS A 149 4.37 29.32 9.28
C CYS A 149 3.45 29.23 10.49
N SER A 150 3.76 29.99 11.57
CA SER A 150 2.95 30.02 12.79
C SER A 150 1.57 30.65 12.58
N ASP A 151 1.47 31.64 11.68
CA ASP A 151 0.22 32.35 11.40
C ASP A 151 -0.76 31.51 10.55
N CYS A 152 -0.24 30.78 9.58
CA CYS A 152 -1.05 29.87 8.74
C CYS A 152 -1.21 28.50 9.37
N ASN A 153 -0.43 28.18 10.41
CA ASN A 153 -0.35 26.86 11.05
C ASN A 153 -0.10 25.74 10.02
N SER A 154 0.86 25.97 9.12
CA SER A 154 1.12 25.08 7.98
C SER A 154 2.61 24.86 7.76
N GLU A 155 2.96 23.65 7.35
CA GLU A 155 4.27 23.25 6.91
C GLU A 155 4.38 23.39 5.38
N TYR A 156 5.59 23.69 4.89
CA TYR A 156 5.87 23.92 3.48
C TYR A 156 7.07 23.09 3.01
N HIS A 157 7.21 22.95 1.71
CA HIS A 157 8.34 22.24 1.11
C HIS A 157 9.67 22.89 1.52
N VAL A 158 10.74 22.07 1.65
CA VAL A 158 12.07 22.52 2.09
C VAL A 158 12.66 23.65 1.25
N ASP A 159 12.26 23.78 -0.02
CA ASP A 159 12.67 24.89 -0.91
C ASP A 159 12.27 26.27 -0.37
N TYR A 160 11.33 26.34 0.58
CA TYR A 160 10.89 27.59 1.19
C TYR A 160 11.72 28.01 2.42
N PHE A 161 12.76 27.28 2.82
CA PHE A 161 13.56 27.63 4.00
C PHE A 161 14.15 29.07 3.95
N GLU A 162 14.49 29.55 2.77
CA GLU A 162 15.06 30.89 2.56
C GLU A 162 14.01 31.88 1.99
N SER A 163 12.73 31.54 2.06
CA SER A 163 11.63 32.29 1.46
C SER A 163 10.61 32.72 2.49
N ALA A 164 9.75 33.67 2.12
CA ALA A 164 8.57 34.02 2.91
C ALA A 164 7.45 32.99 2.67
N CYS A 165 6.53 32.91 3.64
CA CYS A 165 5.35 32.07 3.55
C CYS A 165 4.55 32.37 2.27
N PRO A 166 4.30 31.39 1.40
CA PRO A 166 3.58 31.60 0.14
C PRO A 166 2.12 32.00 0.34
N SER A 167 1.56 31.74 1.52
CA SER A 167 0.16 32.04 1.81
C SER A 167 -0.05 33.43 2.43
N CYS A 168 0.88 33.90 3.29
CA CYS A 168 0.69 35.18 4.02
C CYS A 168 1.89 36.13 3.97
N GLY A 169 3.00 35.75 3.32
CA GLY A 169 4.18 36.59 3.15
C GLY A 169 5.06 36.79 4.41
N LYS A 170 4.73 36.13 5.53
CA LYS A 170 5.51 36.22 6.76
C LYS A 170 6.72 35.30 6.74
N GLU A 171 7.68 35.56 7.63
CA GLU A 171 8.86 34.73 7.83
C GLU A 171 8.50 33.33 8.28
N LEU A 172 9.20 32.33 7.76
CA LEU A 172 9.06 30.93 8.13
C LEU A 172 10.09 30.54 9.19
N SER A 173 9.64 29.76 10.17
CA SER A 173 10.52 29.11 11.15
C SER A 173 10.81 27.67 10.74
N SER A 174 11.83 27.07 11.35
CA SER A 174 12.07 25.62 11.22
C SER A 174 11.28 24.86 12.27
N ARG A 175 10.60 23.77 11.85
CA ARG A 175 9.88 22.87 12.76
C ARG A 175 10.21 21.43 12.39
N SER A 176 10.34 20.55 13.40
CA SER A 176 10.39 19.12 13.18
C SER A 176 9.03 18.63 12.65
N ALA A 177 9.03 18.00 11.49
CA ALA A 177 7.83 17.49 10.82
C ALA A 177 8.07 16.06 10.31
N LYS A 178 7.00 15.27 10.24
CA LYS A 178 7.09 13.92 9.65
C LYS A 178 7.73 14.00 8.26
N MET A 179 8.73 13.13 8.01
CA MET A 179 9.32 13.01 6.68
C MET A 179 8.26 12.65 5.65
N SER A 180 8.18 13.42 4.58
CA SER A 180 7.26 13.18 3.47
C SER A 180 7.81 13.69 2.14
N LYS A 181 7.41 13.05 1.06
CA LYS A 181 7.77 13.49 -0.30
C LYS A 181 7.20 14.88 -0.62
N SER A 182 6.02 15.20 -0.09
CA SER A 182 5.37 16.50 -0.32
C SER A 182 6.09 17.67 0.37
N LEU A 183 6.75 17.42 1.49
CA LEU A 183 7.59 18.42 2.17
C LEU A 183 9.03 18.45 1.65
N GLY A 184 9.46 17.40 0.93
CA GLY A 184 10.83 17.28 0.45
C GLY A 184 11.88 17.05 1.55
N ASN A 185 11.46 16.83 2.80
CA ASN A 185 12.31 16.66 3.98
C ASN A 185 12.73 15.21 4.23
N THR A 186 12.69 14.38 3.20
CA THR A 186 13.09 12.96 3.28
C THR A 186 14.61 12.83 3.19
N VAL A 187 15.17 11.87 3.92
CA VAL A 187 16.59 11.51 3.85
C VAL A 187 16.73 10.22 3.05
N SER A 188 17.57 10.23 2.01
CA SER A 188 17.84 9.05 1.18
C SER A 188 18.74 8.05 1.91
N PRO A 189 18.31 6.81 2.13
CA PRO A 189 19.18 5.75 2.65
C PRO A 189 20.43 5.54 1.78
N GLU A 190 20.31 5.65 0.45
CA GLU A 190 21.41 5.44 -0.49
C GLU A 190 22.48 6.51 -0.32
N GLU A 191 22.09 7.77 -0.14
CA GLU A 191 23.03 8.87 0.15
C GLU A 191 23.76 8.63 1.48
N MET A 192 23.02 8.28 2.53
CA MET A 192 23.62 8.01 3.84
C MET A 192 24.55 6.79 3.81
N ILE A 193 24.18 5.72 3.11
CA ILE A 193 25.03 4.55 2.92
C ILE A 193 26.30 4.91 2.14
N SER A 194 26.19 5.75 1.12
CA SER A 194 27.35 6.21 0.36
C SER A 194 28.34 7.06 1.20
N ARG A 195 27.81 7.88 2.11
CA ARG A 195 28.61 8.75 2.99
C ARG A 195 29.23 8.01 4.18
N PHE A 196 28.48 7.13 4.82
CA PHE A 196 28.82 6.58 6.13
C PHE A 196 28.96 5.05 6.14
N GLY A 197 28.54 4.36 5.11
CA GLY A 197 28.47 2.91 5.05
C GLY A 197 27.18 2.34 5.64
N ALA A 198 26.75 1.19 5.13
CA ALA A 198 25.48 0.58 5.50
C ALA A 198 25.40 0.20 6.99
N ASP A 199 26.47 -0.32 7.56
CA ASP A 199 26.49 -0.74 8.97
C ASP A 199 26.39 0.44 9.94
N THR A 200 27.01 1.58 9.59
CA THR A 200 26.90 2.81 10.37
C THR A 200 25.46 3.33 10.36
N VAL A 201 24.80 3.38 9.19
CA VAL A 201 23.41 3.83 9.07
C VAL A 201 22.46 2.89 9.85
N ARG A 202 22.66 1.59 9.74
CA ARG A 202 21.87 0.60 10.50
C ARG A 202 22.03 0.77 11.99
N LEU A 203 23.28 0.90 12.47
CA LEU A 203 23.57 1.09 13.89
C LEU A 203 22.97 2.41 14.41
N PHE A 204 23.08 3.50 13.63
CA PHE A 204 22.50 4.79 13.99
C PHE A 204 20.97 4.69 14.22
N ILE A 205 20.25 4.09 13.27
CA ILE A 205 18.79 3.92 13.38
C ILE A 205 18.42 3.05 14.58
N LEU A 206 19.14 1.96 14.84
CA LEU A 206 18.85 1.06 15.97
C LEU A 206 19.21 1.66 17.32
N PHE A 207 20.19 2.56 17.36
CA PHE A 207 20.65 3.22 18.57
C PHE A 207 19.92 4.52 18.86
N GLY A 208 19.47 5.23 17.83
CA GLY A 208 18.96 6.61 17.91
C GLY A 208 17.66 6.74 18.71
N ALA A 209 16.77 5.75 18.63
CA ALA A 209 15.53 5.74 19.40
C ALA A 209 14.99 4.30 19.61
N ASN A 210 14.15 4.14 20.64
CA ASN A 210 13.33 2.94 20.75
C ASN A 210 12.44 2.83 19.48
N PRO A 211 12.31 1.64 18.86
CA PRO A 211 11.50 1.47 17.64
C PRO A 211 10.07 2.05 17.69
N GLU A 212 9.45 2.07 18.86
CA GLU A 212 8.09 2.62 19.04
C GLU A 212 8.07 4.14 19.30
N ALA A 213 9.24 4.76 19.52
CA ALA A 213 9.36 6.20 19.75
C ALA A 213 9.67 6.93 18.43
N GLY A 214 9.17 8.15 18.31
CA GLY A 214 9.57 9.04 17.22
C GLY A 214 11.04 9.45 17.34
N MET A 215 11.69 9.70 16.20
CA MET A 215 13.06 10.16 16.12
C MET A 215 13.16 11.38 15.22
N ASP A 216 13.84 12.42 15.69
CA ASP A 216 14.22 13.56 14.87
C ASP A 216 15.57 13.25 14.20
N TRP A 217 15.59 13.35 12.88
CA TRP A 217 16.81 13.18 12.10
C TRP A 217 17.73 14.38 12.27
N SER A 218 18.99 14.11 12.50
CA SER A 218 20.09 15.10 12.41
C SER A 218 21.29 14.44 11.75
N ASP A 219 21.95 15.16 10.86
CA ASP A 219 23.21 14.76 10.20
C ASP A 219 24.38 14.81 11.20
#